data_43590a05b36ab060c47c55e4251884b7
#
_entry.id   43590a05b36ab060c47c55e4251884b7
#
_cell.length_a   1.000
_cell.length_b   1.000
_cell.length_c   1.000
_cell.angle_alpha   90.00
_cell.angle_beta   90.00
_cell.angle_gamma   90.00
#
_symmetry.space_group_name_H-M   'P 1'
#
loop_
_entity.id
_entity.type
_entity.pdbx_description
1 polymer ?
#
loop_
_entity_poly.entity_id
_entity_poly.type
_entity_poly.pdbx_seq_one_letter_code
_entity_poly.pdbx_strand_id
1 'polypeptide(L)'
;MVLTNREQILRRYGLPKDASLSLPELATLTKIPTAALLAVHSRGMGAAKSNLESVRLKRDFSKNPDIKRFPKSARLTPQQWAMGRVYAFANHTKSVFYGADNDIARKYGLV
;
A
#
# COMPACT_ATOMS: atom_id res chain seq x y z
N MET A 1 19.25 -7.20 0.98
CA MET A 1 17.81 -7.46 0.93
C MET A 1 17.04 -6.15 0.99
N VAL A 2 16.08 -5.98 0.10
CA VAL A 2 15.29 -4.75 0.06
C VAL A 2 14.07 -4.92 0.98
N LEU A 3 13.89 -3.99 1.91
CA LEU A 3 12.74 -3.98 2.80
C LEU A 3 11.50 -3.51 2.06
N THR A 4 10.34 -4.13 2.35
CA THR A 4 9.06 -3.63 1.87
C THR A 4 8.72 -2.30 2.55
N ASN A 5 7.75 -1.55 1.99
CA ASN A 5 7.30 -0.30 2.62
C ASN A 5 6.81 -0.53 4.04
N ARG A 6 6.07 -1.61 4.27
CA ARG A 6 5.58 -1.99 5.59
C ARG A 6 6.74 -2.23 6.55
N GLU A 7 7.74 -3.01 6.15
CA GLU A 7 8.91 -3.31 6.97
C GLU A 7 9.70 -2.05 7.30
N GLN A 8 9.87 -1.14 6.34
CA GLN A 8 10.55 0.13 6.57
C GLN A 8 9.84 0.98 7.61
N ILE A 9 8.50 1.05 7.56
CA ILE A 9 7.70 1.79 8.53
C ILE A 9 7.80 1.16 9.91
N LEU A 10 7.63 -0.16 10.01
CA LEU A 10 7.72 -0.85 11.30
C LEU A 10 9.09 -0.63 11.93
N ARG A 11 10.15 -0.72 11.14
CA ARG A 11 11.51 -0.50 11.61
C ARG A 11 11.74 0.94 12.10
N ARG A 12 11.21 1.91 11.36
CA ARG A 12 11.34 3.33 11.71
C ARG A 12 10.73 3.64 13.07
N TYR A 13 9.64 2.99 13.43
CA TYR A 13 8.93 3.23 14.69
C TYR A 13 9.25 2.20 15.77
N GLY A 14 10.26 1.35 15.55
CA GLY A 14 10.72 0.38 16.55
C GLY A 14 9.73 -0.74 16.83
N LEU A 15 8.90 -1.10 15.87
CA LEU A 15 7.90 -2.15 16.00
C LEU A 15 8.44 -3.49 15.49
N PRO A 16 7.87 -4.64 15.97
CA PRO A 16 8.24 -5.95 15.45
C PRO A 16 7.99 -6.04 13.94
N LYS A 17 8.88 -6.71 13.22
CA LYS A 17 8.79 -6.79 11.75
C LYS A 17 7.55 -7.52 11.23
N ASP A 18 6.89 -8.30 12.07
CA ASP A 18 5.68 -9.04 11.73
C ASP A 18 4.41 -8.37 12.28
N ALA A 19 4.53 -7.18 12.87
CA ALA A 19 3.38 -6.46 13.38
C ALA A 19 2.43 -6.05 12.26
N SER A 20 1.14 -6.14 12.52
CA SER A 20 0.09 -5.65 11.63
C SER A 20 -0.50 -4.38 12.20
N LEU A 21 -0.60 -3.34 11.38
CA LEU A 21 -1.16 -2.06 11.79
C LEU A 21 -2.52 -1.85 11.13
N SER A 22 -3.51 -1.43 11.91
CA SER A 22 -4.77 -0.95 11.36
C SER A 22 -4.57 0.44 10.76
N LEU A 23 -5.53 0.91 9.96
CA LEU A 23 -5.46 2.26 9.39
C LEU A 23 -5.40 3.34 10.49
N PRO A 24 -6.22 3.27 11.56
CA PRO A 24 -6.11 4.24 12.65
C PRO A 24 -4.75 4.21 13.36
N GLU A 25 -4.17 3.04 13.58
CA GLU A 25 -2.85 2.89 14.19
C GLU A 25 -1.77 3.52 13.31
N LEU A 26 -1.81 3.22 12.01
CA LEU A 26 -0.85 3.79 11.05
C LEU A 26 -1.00 5.31 10.98
N ALA A 27 -2.23 5.82 10.99
CA ALA A 27 -2.50 7.25 11.00
C ALA A 27 -1.88 7.93 12.24
N THR A 28 -2.02 7.31 13.40
CA THR A 28 -1.46 7.83 14.65
C THR A 28 0.06 7.89 14.59
N LEU A 29 0.70 6.82 14.13
CA LEU A 29 2.17 6.73 14.02
C LEU A 29 2.75 7.73 13.02
N THR A 30 2.14 7.82 11.85
CA THR A 30 2.66 8.64 10.75
C THR A 30 2.17 10.08 10.78
N LYS A 31 1.21 10.39 11.64
CA LYS A 31 0.52 11.69 11.71
C LYS A 31 -0.21 12.06 10.41
N ILE A 32 -0.57 11.04 9.62
CA ILE A 32 -1.38 11.22 8.42
C ILE A 32 -2.85 11.04 8.81
N PRO A 33 -3.77 11.93 8.37
CA PRO A 33 -5.19 11.75 8.68
C PRO A 33 -5.72 10.39 8.25
N THR A 34 -6.51 9.75 9.09
CA THR A 34 -7.12 8.46 8.76
C THR A 34 -7.93 8.54 7.46
N ALA A 35 -8.61 9.66 7.24
CA ALA A 35 -9.38 9.89 6.00
C ALA A 35 -8.51 9.80 4.75
N ALA A 36 -7.26 10.29 4.81
CA ALA A 36 -6.32 10.19 3.70
C ALA A 36 -5.95 8.73 3.44
N LEU A 37 -5.65 7.98 4.49
CA LEU A 37 -5.30 6.55 4.38
C LEU A 37 -6.49 5.73 3.85
N LEU A 38 -7.71 6.05 4.30
CA LEU A 38 -8.93 5.40 3.81
C LEU A 38 -9.15 5.68 2.31
N ALA A 39 -8.87 6.90 1.86
CA ALA A 39 -9.00 7.27 0.44
C ALA A 39 -8.01 6.46 -0.41
N VAL A 40 -6.76 6.32 0.05
CA VAL A 40 -5.74 5.50 -0.63
C VAL A 40 -6.17 4.03 -0.66
N HIS A 41 -6.65 3.51 0.45
CA HIS A 41 -7.11 2.13 0.57
C HIS A 41 -8.26 1.85 -0.41
N SER A 42 -9.28 2.71 -0.43
CA SER A 42 -10.42 2.60 -1.36
C SER A 42 -9.98 2.58 -2.81
N ARG A 43 -9.05 3.49 -3.16
CA ARG A 43 -8.51 3.59 -4.51
C ARG A 43 -7.74 2.33 -4.87
N GLY A 44 -6.96 1.77 -3.93
CA GLY A 44 -6.23 0.52 -4.11
C GLY A 44 -7.17 -0.67 -4.33
N MET A 45 -8.26 -0.75 -3.56
CA MET A 45 -9.29 -1.78 -3.73
C MET A 45 -9.92 -1.71 -5.13
N GLY A 46 -10.29 -0.51 -5.57
CA GLY A 46 -10.85 -0.29 -6.90
C GLY A 46 -9.89 -0.70 -8.02
N ALA A 47 -8.62 -0.32 -7.89
CA ALA A 47 -7.59 -0.68 -8.87
C ALA A 47 -7.40 -2.20 -8.95
N ALA A 48 -7.37 -2.88 -7.81
CA ALA A 48 -7.20 -4.34 -7.78
C ALA A 48 -8.37 -5.07 -8.43
N LYS A 49 -9.59 -4.53 -8.32
CA LYS A 49 -10.79 -5.14 -8.89
C LYS A 49 -10.96 -4.83 -10.38
N SER A 50 -10.61 -3.61 -10.81
CA SER A 50 -10.85 -3.14 -12.18
C SER A 50 -9.63 -3.28 -13.09
N ASN A 51 -8.43 -3.32 -12.54
CA ASN A 51 -7.18 -3.43 -13.31
C ASN A 51 -6.32 -4.55 -12.72
N LEU A 52 -6.62 -5.78 -13.13
CA LEU A 52 -5.93 -6.96 -12.65
C LEU A 52 -4.42 -6.92 -12.96
N GLU A 53 -4.03 -6.25 -14.04
CA GLU A 53 -2.62 -6.16 -14.43
C GLU A 53 -1.78 -5.38 -13.41
N SER A 54 -2.41 -4.54 -12.59
CA SER A 54 -1.73 -3.82 -11.53
C SER A 54 -1.43 -4.70 -10.32
N VAL A 55 -2.11 -5.84 -10.18
CA VAL A 55 -1.97 -6.73 -9.02
C VAL A 55 -0.66 -7.50 -9.12
N ARG A 56 0.00 -7.68 -7.98
CA ARG A 56 1.30 -8.35 -7.90
C ARG A 56 1.16 -9.75 -7.34
N LEU A 57 2.14 -10.59 -7.64
CA LEU A 57 2.22 -11.94 -7.09
C LEU A 57 2.66 -11.88 -5.62
N LYS A 58 2.10 -12.78 -4.80
CA LYS A 58 2.45 -12.86 -3.38
C LYS A 58 3.91 -13.22 -3.14
N ARG A 59 4.47 -14.10 -3.98
CA ARG A 59 5.81 -14.68 -3.74
C ARG A 59 6.94 -13.66 -3.78
N ASP A 60 6.84 -12.63 -4.63
CA ASP A 60 7.93 -11.68 -4.85
C ASP A 60 7.46 -10.24 -5.08
N PHE A 61 6.16 -10.00 -4.98
CA PHE A 61 5.54 -8.70 -5.22
C PHE A 61 5.84 -8.15 -6.62
N SER A 62 6.15 -9.03 -7.57
CA SER A 62 6.45 -8.63 -8.93
C SER A 62 5.18 -8.39 -9.74
N LYS A 63 5.27 -7.49 -10.70
CA LYS A 63 4.24 -7.26 -11.70
C LYS A 63 4.49 -8.23 -12.85
N ASN A 64 3.48 -9.03 -13.20
CA ASN A 64 3.62 -10.03 -14.24
C ASN A 64 2.53 -9.83 -15.30
N PRO A 65 2.87 -9.73 -16.60
CA PRO A 65 1.87 -9.57 -17.66
C PRO A 65 0.94 -10.79 -17.78
N ASP A 66 1.39 -11.95 -17.33
CA ASP A 66 0.60 -13.18 -17.34
C ASP A 66 -0.14 -13.43 -16.02
N ILE A 67 -0.40 -12.37 -15.24
CA ILE A 67 -1.02 -12.47 -13.91
C ILE A 67 -2.33 -13.27 -13.93
N LYS A 68 -3.08 -13.21 -15.04
CA LYS A 68 -4.35 -13.92 -15.18
C LYS A 68 -4.18 -15.45 -15.25
N ARG A 69 -2.98 -15.93 -15.61
CA ARG A 69 -2.66 -17.36 -15.68
C ARG A 69 -2.33 -17.97 -14.32
N PHE A 70 -2.02 -17.11 -13.33
CA PHE A 70 -1.74 -17.57 -11.99
C PHE A 70 -3.04 -17.74 -11.21
N PRO A 71 -3.14 -18.75 -10.32
CA PRO A 71 -4.33 -18.93 -9.49
C PRO A 71 -4.51 -17.74 -8.54
N LYS A 72 -5.74 -17.48 -8.12
CA LYS A 72 -6.05 -16.38 -7.19
C LYS A 72 -5.20 -16.46 -5.93
N SER A 73 -4.91 -17.66 -5.45
CA SER A 73 -4.09 -17.87 -4.26
C SER A 73 -2.64 -17.38 -4.41
N ALA A 74 -2.13 -17.28 -5.64
CA ALA A 74 -0.78 -16.78 -5.92
C ALA A 74 -0.74 -15.26 -6.10
N ARG A 75 -1.89 -14.61 -6.18
CA ARG A 75 -2.01 -13.15 -6.35
C ARG A 75 -2.39 -12.48 -5.05
N LEU A 76 -1.96 -11.26 -4.85
CA LEU A 76 -2.40 -10.47 -3.72
C LEU A 76 -3.92 -10.27 -3.77
N THR A 77 -4.58 -10.41 -2.62
CA THR A 77 -6.00 -10.07 -2.52
C THR A 77 -6.18 -8.56 -2.70
N PRO A 78 -7.38 -8.06 -3.05
CA PRO A 78 -7.62 -6.62 -3.10
C PRO A 78 -7.24 -5.91 -1.80
N GLN A 79 -7.53 -6.51 -0.63
CA GLN A 79 -7.16 -5.94 0.66
C GLN A 79 -5.64 -5.87 0.84
N GLN A 80 -4.92 -6.93 0.49
CA GLN A 80 -3.46 -6.96 0.58
C GLN A 80 -2.84 -5.92 -0.35
N TRP A 81 -3.34 -5.81 -1.57
CA TRP A 81 -2.89 -4.81 -2.53
C TRP A 81 -3.15 -3.39 -2.02
N ALA A 82 -4.37 -3.15 -1.50
CA ALA A 82 -4.75 -1.84 -0.96
C ALA A 82 -3.88 -1.46 0.24
N MET A 83 -3.62 -2.39 1.16
CA MET A 83 -2.75 -2.12 2.31
C MET A 83 -1.31 -1.86 1.88
N GLY A 84 -0.80 -2.58 0.88
CA GLY A 84 0.52 -2.31 0.32
C GLY A 84 0.62 -0.89 -0.22
N ARG A 85 -0.42 -0.42 -0.90
CA ARG A 85 -0.49 0.95 -1.41
C ARG A 85 -0.56 1.98 -0.28
N VAL A 86 -1.30 1.67 0.79
CA VAL A 86 -1.36 2.53 1.99
C VAL A 86 0.02 2.66 2.63
N TYR A 87 0.74 1.55 2.79
CA TYR A 87 2.11 1.60 3.34
C TYR A 87 3.05 2.39 2.43
N ALA A 88 2.93 2.23 1.11
CA ALA A 88 3.73 3.01 0.15
C ALA A 88 3.42 4.51 0.27
N PHE A 89 2.15 4.88 0.41
CA PHE A 89 1.74 6.26 0.64
C PHE A 89 2.31 6.79 1.96
N ALA A 90 2.16 6.05 3.05
CA ALA A 90 2.65 6.45 4.35
C ALA A 90 4.18 6.55 4.40
N ASN A 91 4.87 5.79 3.56
CA ASN A 91 6.34 5.82 3.44
C ASN A 91 6.85 6.87 2.45
N HIS A 92 5.97 7.72 1.93
CA HIS A 92 6.29 8.82 1.01
C HIS A 92 7.05 8.38 -0.25
N THR A 93 6.63 7.26 -0.85
CA THR A 93 7.29 6.77 -2.07
C THR A 93 6.99 7.65 -3.28
N LYS A 94 7.92 7.67 -4.24
CA LYS A 94 7.72 8.41 -5.50
C LYS A 94 6.55 7.89 -6.30
N SER A 95 6.34 6.57 -6.28
CA SER A 95 5.32 5.94 -7.12
C SER A 95 3.90 6.17 -6.60
N VAL A 96 3.71 6.33 -5.30
CA VAL A 96 2.39 6.47 -4.68
C VAL A 96 2.18 7.84 -4.07
N PHE A 97 2.95 8.23 -3.05
CA PHE A 97 2.76 9.52 -2.37
C PHE A 97 2.98 10.71 -3.31
N TYR A 98 4.04 10.70 -4.08
CA TYR A 98 4.37 11.73 -5.05
C TYR A 98 3.88 11.41 -6.46
N GLY A 99 3.24 10.27 -6.66
CA GLY A 99 2.74 9.80 -7.95
C GLY A 99 1.24 9.59 -7.97
N ALA A 100 0.82 8.33 -7.96
CA ALA A 100 -0.58 7.94 -8.16
C ALA A 100 -1.56 8.59 -7.18
N ASP A 101 -1.17 8.81 -5.92
CA ASP A 101 -2.02 9.37 -4.86
C ASP A 101 -1.58 10.76 -4.40
N ASN A 102 -0.81 11.46 -5.23
CA ASN A 102 -0.35 12.82 -4.90
C ASN A 102 -1.50 13.81 -4.70
N ASP A 103 -2.60 13.63 -5.43
CA ASP A 103 -3.80 14.45 -5.25
C ASP A 103 -4.38 14.31 -3.85
N ILE A 104 -4.35 13.11 -3.28
CA ILE A 104 -4.77 12.86 -1.89
C ILE A 104 -3.82 13.57 -0.92
N ALA A 105 -2.51 13.45 -1.16
CA ALA A 105 -1.52 14.11 -0.31
C ALA A 105 -1.72 15.63 -0.30
N ARG A 106 -2.02 16.22 -1.45
CA ARG A 106 -2.29 17.66 -1.56
C ARG A 106 -3.59 18.05 -0.87
N LYS A 107 -4.65 17.25 -1.05
CA LYS A 107 -5.97 17.53 -0.48
C LYS A 107 -5.90 17.61 1.06
N TYR A 108 -5.09 16.78 1.68
CA TYR A 108 -4.96 16.73 3.13
C TYR A 108 -3.76 17.52 3.67
N GLY A 109 -3.13 18.32 2.83
CA GLY A 109 -2.05 19.21 3.27
C GLY A 109 -0.76 18.50 3.67
N LEU A 110 -0.48 17.34 3.10
CA LEU A 110 0.70 16.54 3.42
C LEU A 110 1.93 16.94 2.58
N VAL A 111 1.72 17.69 1.55
CA VAL A 111 2.76 18.25 0.67
C VAL A 111 2.52 19.72 0.45
#